data_659d11f2472924d004d291d1272d5fce
#
_entry.id   659d11f2472924d004d291d1272d5fce
#
_cell.length_a   1.000
_cell.length_b   1.000
_cell.length_c   1.000
_cell.angle_alpha   90.00
_cell.angle_beta   90.00
_cell.angle_gamma   90.00
#
_symmetry.space_group_name_H-M   'P 1'
#
loop_
_entity.id
_entity.type
_entity.pdbx_description
1 polymer ?
#
loop_
_entity_poly.entity_id
_entity_poly.type
_entity_poly.pdbx_seq_one_letter_code
_entity_poly.pdbx_strand_id
1 'polypeptide(L)'
;MNYRTASFFIFLLFFLYVDFVNAKTVLVTGSNRGMGLEFVAQYAEKGWSVIATSRSPSDDYDLIDLAKDNPKIQIEQMDVTKTSEISNLAEKYQNQSIDLLINNAGMSGDRRNQAWGQIDQNEFTKLISINAFGALKVAEAFSKNIANSEDKKIVAISSVAGSISSMGRPSSLPILSISKAALNMAMKTVALRLKDEGVTVILLNPGAVDTRALRQAFGLSLEEAEKATNFDYKGYPTVSPEEGVRRMIDVIENANQSQNGSFLNHDGKELPW
;
A
#
# COMPACT_ATOMS: atom_id res chain seq x y z
N MET A 1 -19.00 66.00 47.87
CA MET A 1 -17.80 65.42 47.15
C MET A 1 -18.12 64.05 46.77
N ASN A 2 -18.53 63.86 45.51
CA ASN A 2 -19.01 62.53 44.99
C ASN A 2 -17.88 61.85 44.20
N TYR A 3 -17.40 60.71 44.68
CA TYR A 3 -16.44 59.87 43.97
C TYR A 3 -17.26 58.83 43.14
N ARG A 4 -17.20 58.97 41.82
CA ARG A 4 -17.68 57.96 40.88
C ARG A 4 -16.56 56.93 40.70
N THR A 5 -16.77 55.71 41.16
CA THR A 5 -15.91 54.57 40.87
C THR A 5 -16.28 54.04 39.44
N ALA A 6 -15.31 54.17 38.53
CA ALA A 6 -15.40 53.55 37.19
C ALA A 6 -14.91 52.10 37.29
N SER A 7 -15.82 51.15 37.13
CA SER A 7 -15.46 49.72 36.97
C SER A 7 -14.98 49.46 35.55
N PHE A 8 -13.70 49.13 35.41
CA PHE A 8 -13.13 48.64 34.15
C PHE A 8 -13.41 47.15 34.02
N PHE A 9 -14.29 46.78 33.10
CA PHE A 9 -14.49 45.37 32.69
C PHE A 9 -13.41 45.01 31.68
N ILE A 10 -12.42 44.18 32.08
CA ILE A 10 -11.45 43.57 31.18
C ILE A 10 -12.11 42.34 30.58
N PHE A 11 -12.48 42.42 29.32
CA PHE A 11 -12.93 41.27 28.54
C PHE A 11 -11.69 40.49 28.08
N LEU A 12 -11.39 39.37 28.75
CA LEU A 12 -10.32 38.46 28.36
C LEU A 12 -10.86 37.57 27.19
N LEU A 13 -10.50 37.94 25.97
CA LEU A 13 -10.74 37.13 24.79
C LEU A 13 -9.79 35.93 24.82
N PHE A 14 -10.28 34.78 25.27
CA PHE A 14 -9.63 33.49 25.04
C PHE A 14 -9.75 33.14 23.54
N PHE A 15 -8.70 33.40 22.77
CA PHE A 15 -8.54 32.77 21.47
C PHE A 15 -8.27 31.27 21.70
N LEU A 16 -9.28 30.44 21.54
CA LEU A 16 -9.09 29.01 21.36
C LEU A 16 -8.35 28.84 20.03
N TYR A 17 -7.06 28.64 20.09
CA TYR A 17 -6.30 28.06 18.98
C TYR A 17 -6.80 26.62 18.83
N VAL A 18 -7.75 26.42 17.93
CA VAL A 18 -8.05 25.10 17.40
C VAL A 18 -6.91 24.81 16.43
N ASP A 19 -5.90 24.09 16.88
CA ASP A 19 -4.95 23.46 15.97
C ASP A 19 -5.77 22.55 15.06
N PHE A 20 -5.96 22.96 13.82
CA PHE A 20 -6.43 22.09 12.77
C PHE A 20 -5.31 21.06 12.55
N VAL A 21 -5.35 19.97 13.32
CA VAL A 21 -4.55 18.79 13.00
C VAL A 21 -5.04 18.32 11.63
N ASN A 22 -4.30 18.66 10.59
CA ASN A 22 -4.59 18.12 9.26
C ASN A 22 -4.56 16.61 9.37
N ALA A 23 -5.65 15.95 8.97
CA ALA A 23 -5.70 14.50 8.94
C ALA A 23 -4.57 13.98 8.05
N LYS A 24 -3.80 13.02 8.53
CA LYS A 24 -2.75 12.35 7.74
C LYS A 24 -3.33 11.77 6.47
N THR A 25 -2.55 11.75 5.41
CA THR A 25 -2.97 11.26 4.11
C THR A 25 -2.24 9.97 3.74
N VAL A 26 -2.98 8.96 3.33
CA VAL A 26 -2.43 7.74 2.75
C VAL A 26 -2.87 7.58 1.29
N LEU A 27 -1.93 7.22 0.41
CA LEU A 27 -2.20 6.78 -0.95
C LEU A 27 -2.03 5.26 -1.03
N VAL A 28 -3.09 4.56 -1.47
CA VAL A 28 -3.11 3.11 -1.62
C VAL A 28 -3.29 2.74 -3.08
N THR A 29 -2.38 1.93 -3.64
CA THR A 29 -2.53 1.43 -5.01
C THR A 29 -3.24 0.08 -5.04
N GLY A 30 -4.13 -0.13 -6.05
CA GLY A 30 -4.88 -1.38 -6.17
C GLY A 30 -5.91 -1.58 -5.07
N SER A 31 -6.70 -0.55 -4.81
CA SER A 31 -7.63 -0.42 -3.67
C SER A 31 -8.97 -1.13 -3.85
N ASN A 32 -9.23 -1.73 -4.99
CA ASN A 32 -10.57 -2.19 -5.34
C ASN A 32 -11.02 -3.50 -4.66
N ARG A 33 -10.10 -4.25 -4.02
CA ARG A 33 -10.40 -5.53 -3.37
C ARG A 33 -9.27 -6.02 -2.47
N GLY A 34 -9.55 -7.10 -1.73
CA GLY A 34 -8.56 -7.81 -0.92
C GLY A 34 -7.83 -6.87 0.05
N MET A 35 -6.50 -7.02 0.18
CA MET A 35 -5.73 -6.20 1.11
C MET A 35 -5.79 -4.70 0.78
N GLY A 36 -5.87 -4.32 -0.50
CA GLY A 36 -5.96 -2.90 -0.89
C GLY A 36 -7.22 -2.22 -0.40
N LEU A 37 -8.38 -2.87 -0.56
CA LEU A 37 -9.66 -2.38 -0.04
C LEU A 37 -9.64 -2.32 1.49
N GLU A 38 -9.05 -3.31 2.11
CA GLU A 38 -8.95 -3.39 3.57
C GLU A 38 -8.02 -2.30 4.15
N PHE A 39 -6.91 -1.99 3.49
CA PHE A 39 -6.08 -0.82 3.86
C PHE A 39 -6.89 0.47 3.80
N VAL A 40 -7.70 0.67 2.76
CA VAL A 40 -8.58 1.84 2.64
C VAL A 40 -9.55 1.91 3.82
N ALA A 41 -10.22 0.81 4.15
CA ALA A 41 -11.18 0.74 5.25
C ALA A 41 -10.52 1.10 6.59
N GLN A 42 -9.44 0.42 6.96
CA GLN A 42 -8.81 0.60 8.26
C GLN A 42 -8.13 1.97 8.42
N TYR A 43 -7.50 2.54 7.38
CA TYR A 43 -6.96 3.90 7.46
C TYR A 43 -8.07 4.95 7.52
N ALA A 44 -9.18 4.75 6.81
CA ALA A 44 -10.33 5.63 6.91
C ALA A 44 -10.98 5.60 8.31
N GLU A 45 -11.11 4.43 8.93
CA GLU A 45 -11.55 4.26 10.33
C GLU A 45 -10.61 4.95 11.33
N LYS A 46 -9.30 4.91 11.08
CA LYS A 46 -8.29 5.64 11.86
C LYS A 46 -8.36 7.17 11.66
N GLY A 47 -9.26 7.64 10.80
CA GLY A 47 -9.50 9.06 10.56
C GLY A 47 -8.57 9.71 9.52
N TRP A 48 -7.77 8.94 8.79
CA TRP A 48 -6.91 9.42 7.72
C TRP A 48 -7.72 9.84 6.48
N SER A 49 -7.17 10.77 5.71
CA SER A 49 -7.59 11.00 4.32
C SER A 49 -6.99 9.91 3.45
N VAL A 50 -7.80 9.24 2.64
CA VAL A 50 -7.38 8.10 1.83
C VAL A 50 -7.53 8.41 0.35
N ILE A 51 -6.43 8.35 -0.40
CA ILE A 51 -6.43 8.37 -1.87
C ILE A 51 -6.38 6.90 -2.32
N ALA A 52 -7.54 6.37 -2.69
CA ALA A 52 -7.73 4.99 -3.09
C ALA A 52 -7.68 4.87 -4.61
N THR A 53 -6.65 4.18 -5.17
CA THR A 53 -6.52 4.12 -6.62
C THR A 53 -6.92 2.77 -7.19
N SER A 54 -7.62 2.80 -8.32
CA SER A 54 -8.04 1.64 -9.10
C SER A 54 -7.94 1.90 -10.61
N ARG A 55 -7.83 0.83 -11.39
CA ARG A 55 -7.80 0.92 -12.86
C ARG A 55 -9.14 1.27 -13.47
N SER A 56 -10.22 0.79 -12.87
CA SER A 56 -11.60 0.93 -13.37
C SER A 56 -12.55 1.30 -12.22
N PRO A 57 -12.42 2.51 -11.65
CA PRO A 57 -13.16 2.89 -10.45
C PRO A 57 -14.68 2.78 -10.59
N SER A 58 -15.23 2.94 -11.81
CA SER A 58 -16.67 2.79 -12.06
C SER A 58 -17.23 1.40 -11.82
N ASP A 59 -16.36 0.39 -11.86
CA ASP A 59 -16.75 -1.03 -11.75
C ASP A 59 -16.39 -1.63 -10.37
N ASP A 60 -15.80 -0.84 -9.49
CA ASP A 60 -15.31 -1.28 -8.18
C ASP A 60 -16.36 -1.02 -7.08
N TYR A 61 -17.47 -1.76 -7.12
CA TYR A 61 -18.64 -1.55 -6.26
C TYR A 61 -18.31 -1.56 -4.77
N ASP A 62 -17.47 -2.48 -4.30
CA ASP A 62 -17.09 -2.56 -2.87
C ASP A 62 -16.36 -1.28 -2.42
N LEU A 63 -15.48 -0.74 -3.27
CA LEU A 63 -14.76 0.50 -2.97
C LEU A 63 -15.69 1.71 -3.02
N ILE A 64 -16.61 1.73 -3.99
CA ILE A 64 -17.64 2.79 -4.10
C ILE A 64 -18.52 2.79 -2.87
N ASP A 65 -18.99 1.62 -2.42
CA ASP A 65 -19.86 1.50 -1.25
C ASP A 65 -19.12 1.95 0.02
N LEU A 66 -17.86 1.57 0.19
CA LEU A 66 -17.03 2.02 1.31
C LEU A 66 -16.85 3.55 1.32
N ALA A 67 -16.71 4.17 0.15
CA ALA A 67 -16.51 5.62 0.04
C ALA A 67 -17.80 6.42 0.24
N LYS A 68 -18.99 5.84 0.00
CA LYS A 68 -20.29 6.53 0.20
C LYS A 68 -20.47 7.02 1.63
N ASP A 69 -20.06 6.20 2.59
CA ASP A 69 -20.24 6.47 4.02
C ASP A 69 -19.04 7.20 4.64
N ASN A 70 -17.97 7.39 3.87
CA ASN A 70 -16.76 8.04 4.38
C ASN A 70 -16.20 9.09 3.40
N PRO A 71 -16.49 10.39 3.61
CA PRO A 71 -16.05 11.47 2.72
C PRO A 71 -14.53 11.69 2.69
N LYS A 72 -13.77 11.03 3.57
CA LYS A 72 -12.30 11.07 3.57
C LYS A 72 -11.68 10.14 2.53
N ILE A 73 -12.46 9.24 1.92
CA ILE A 73 -12.00 8.34 0.86
C ILE A 73 -12.23 9.00 -0.50
N GLN A 74 -11.14 9.26 -1.20
CA GLN A 74 -11.13 9.77 -2.57
C GLN A 74 -10.73 8.64 -3.50
N ILE A 75 -11.64 8.26 -4.41
CA ILE A 75 -11.39 7.22 -5.40
C ILE A 75 -10.80 7.87 -6.65
N GLU A 76 -9.64 7.39 -7.08
CA GLU A 76 -8.90 7.90 -8.22
C GLU A 76 -8.60 6.79 -9.23
N GLN A 77 -8.64 7.16 -10.51
CA GLN A 77 -8.23 6.23 -11.56
C GLN A 77 -6.70 6.24 -11.71
N MET A 78 -6.10 5.05 -11.61
CA MET A 78 -4.68 4.85 -11.91
C MET A 78 -4.38 3.39 -12.24
N ASP A 79 -3.96 3.13 -13.46
CA ASP A 79 -3.29 1.88 -13.84
C ASP A 79 -1.78 2.05 -13.65
N VAL A 80 -1.20 1.29 -12.72
CA VAL A 80 0.23 1.36 -12.40
C VAL A 80 1.15 0.95 -13.57
N THR A 81 0.60 0.40 -14.65
CA THR A 81 1.35 0.09 -15.88
C THR A 81 1.37 1.27 -16.86
N LYS A 82 0.56 2.31 -16.63
CA LYS A 82 0.44 3.46 -17.50
C LYS A 82 1.09 4.70 -16.89
N THR A 83 2.29 5.00 -17.33
CA THR A 83 3.08 6.14 -16.83
C THR A 83 2.31 7.46 -16.90
N SER A 84 1.50 7.67 -17.94
CA SER A 84 0.69 8.88 -18.09
C SER A 84 -0.37 9.03 -16.98
N GLU A 85 -1.06 7.94 -16.62
CA GLU A 85 -2.04 7.97 -15.54
C GLU A 85 -1.39 8.26 -14.18
N ILE A 86 -0.21 7.67 -13.92
CA ILE A 86 0.58 7.95 -12.71
C ILE A 86 0.99 9.44 -12.68
N SER A 87 1.52 9.97 -13.77
CA SER A 87 1.98 11.36 -13.84
C SER A 87 0.83 12.35 -13.68
N ASN A 88 -0.31 12.11 -14.32
CA ASN A 88 -1.49 12.96 -14.21
C ASN A 88 -2.03 12.99 -12.78
N LEU A 89 -2.03 11.84 -12.09
CA LEU A 89 -2.46 11.79 -10.69
C LEU A 89 -1.47 12.51 -9.77
N ALA A 90 -0.17 12.35 -9.99
CA ALA A 90 0.86 13.06 -9.21
C ALA A 90 0.77 14.58 -9.43
N GLU A 91 0.48 15.04 -10.64
CA GLU A 91 0.24 16.46 -10.94
C GLU A 91 -1.02 16.99 -10.22
N LYS A 92 -2.12 16.22 -10.23
CA LYS A 92 -3.34 16.57 -9.49
C LYS A 92 -3.08 16.82 -8.01
N TYR A 93 -2.20 16.03 -7.40
CA TYR A 93 -1.88 16.10 -5.97
C TYR A 93 -0.56 16.84 -5.66
N GLN A 94 0.05 17.53 -6.62
CA GLN A 94 1.41 18.12 -6.49
C GLN A 94 1.63 19.04 -5.28
N ASN A 95 0.56 19.64 -4.75
CA ASN A 95 0.61 20.56 -3.60
C ASN A 95 0.10 19.91 -2.29
N GLN A 96 -0.20 18.62 -2.29
CA GLN A 96 -0.69 17.90 -1.12
C GLN A 96 0.41 17.01 -0.54
N SER A 97 0.62 17.09 0.78
CA SER A 97 1.47 16.13 1.50
C SER A 97 0.80 14.76 1.56
N ILE A 98 1.58 13.71 1.40
CA ILE A 98 1.14 12.31 1.53
C ILE A 98 2.04 11.64 2.55
N ASP A 99 1.50 11.32 3.73
CA ASP A 99 2.26 10.77 4.85
C ASP A 99 2.71 9.34 4.62
N LEU A 100 1.90 8.60 3.87
CA LEU A 100 2.13 7.19 3.60
C LEU A 100 1.73 6.82 2.17
N LEU A 101 2.66 6.21 1.43
CA LEU A 101 2.37 5.52 0.17
C LEU A 101 2.39 4.00 0.41
N ILE A 102 1.28 3.32 0.08
CA ILE A 102 1.20 1.86 0.08
C ILE A 102 1.14 1.35 -1.37
N ASN A 103 2.29 0.90 -1.88
CA ASN A 103 2.38 0.17 -3.14
C ASN A 103 1.85 -1.26 -2.93
N ASN A 104 0.52 -1.41 -3.02
CA ASN A 104 -0.17 -2.68 -2.86
C ASN A 104 -0.56 -3.32 -4.20
N ALA A 105 -0.74 -2.54 -5.27
CA ALA A 105 -1.09 -3.08 -6.59
C ALA A 105 -0.13 -4.21 -7.00
N GLY A 106 -0.68 -5.38 -7.28
CA GLY A 106 0.10 -6.55 -7.62
C GLY A 106 -0.77 -7.74 -8.04
N MET A 107 -0.14 -8.74 -8.62
CA MET A 107 -0.79 -9.98 -9.02
C MET A 107 0.16 -11.18 -8.93
N SER A 108 -0.42 -12.37 -8.76
CA SER A 108 0.34 -13.65 -8.74
C SER A 108 0.55 -14.23 -10.13
N GLY A 109 -0.28 -13.85 -11.10
CA GLY A 109 -0.29 -14.39 -12.46
C GLY A 109 -0.94 -15.78 -12.57
N ASP A 110 -1.06 -16.26 -13.80
CA ASP A 110 -1.57 -17.61 -14.06
C ASP A 110 -0.45 -18.63 -13.82
N ARG A 111 -0.70 -19.60 -12.95
CA ARG A 111 0.26 -20.66 -12.61
C ARG A 111 0.65 -21.51 -13.81
N ARG A 112 -0.26 -21.72 -14.77
CA ARG A 112 0.00 -22.51 -15.98
C ARG A 112 1.05 -21.86 -16.86
N ASN A 113 1.01 -20.54 -16.98
CA ASN A 113 1.96 -19.72 -17.74
C ASN A 113 3.31 -19.53 -17.04
N GLN A 114 3.47 -20.09 -15.84
CA GLN A 114 4.69 -20.02 -15.03
C GLN A 114 5.31 -21.41 -14.80
N ALA A 115 4.64 -22.49 -15.22
CA ALA A 115 5.15 -23.83 -15.03
C ALA A 115 6.45 -24.05 -15.83
N TRP A 116 7.40 -24.83 -15.28
CA TRP A 116 8.63 -25.15 -15.98
C TRP A 116 8.34 -25.85 -17.31
N GLY A 117 8.89 -25.33 -18.39
CA GLY A 117 8.58 -25.74 -19.78
C GLY A 117 7.38 -25.03 -20.42
N GLN A 118 6.67 -24.16 -19.65
CA GLN A 118 5.52 -23.38 -20.12
C GLN A 118 5.66 -21.89 -19.78
N ILE A 119 6.90 -21.41 -19.55
CA ILE A 119 7.16 -20.01 -19.20
C ILE A 119 6.72 -19.08 -20.34
N ASP A 120 5.72 -18.27 -20.08
CA ASP A 120 5.14 -17.32 -21.05
C ASP A 120 5.74 -15.92 -20.92
N GLN A 121 6.22 -15.39 -22.04
CA GLN A 121 6.87 -14.07 -22.09
C GLN A 121 5.88 -12.92 -21.77
N ASN A 122 4.63 -13.01 -22.21
CA ASN A 122 3.65 -11.96 -21.96
C ASN A 122 3.28 -11.92 -20.47
N GLU A 123 3.12 -13.09 -19.84
CA GLU A 123 2.90 -13.18 -18.40
C GLU A 123 4.09 -12.65 -17.62
N PHE A 124 5.33 -12.95 -18.04
CA PHE A 124 6.55 -12.41 -17.47
C PHE A 124 6.55 -10.86 -17.53
N THR A 125 6.37 -10.31 -18.72
CA THR A 125 6.35 -8.85 -18.94
C THR A 125 5.27 -8.19 -18.11
N LYS A 126 4.08 -8.78 -18.06
CA LYS A 126 2.94 -8.28 -17.31
C LYS A 126 3.22 -8.24 -15.80
N LEU A 127 3.76 -9.32 -15.21
CA LEU A 127 4.06 -9.36 -13.78
C LEU A 127 5.17 -8.38 -13.40
N ILE A 128 6.21 -8.27 -14.19
CA ILE A 128 7.28 -7.28 -13.96
C ILE A 128 6.73 -5.85 -14.04
N SER A 129 5.90 -5.57 -15.04
CA SER A 129 5.31 -4.23 -15.23
C SER A 129 4.42 -3.83 -14.06
N ILE A 130 3.59 -4.74 -13.57
CA ILE A 130 2.67 -4.44 -12.47
C ILE A 130 3.40 -4.45 -11.12
N ASN A 131 4.11 -5.56 -10.79
CA ASN A 131 4.60 -5.80 -9.44
C ASN A 131 5.86 -4.99 -9.10
N ALA A 132 6.70 -4.67 -10.09
CA ALA A 132 7.98 -4.00 -9.86
C ALA A 132 8.03 -2.60 -10.49
N PHE A 133 7.87 -2.49 -11.81
CA PHE A 133 7.97 -1.21 -12.51
C PHE A 133 6.92 -0.22 -12.04
N GLY A 134 5.66 -0.65 -11.92
CA GLY A 134 4.55 0.19 -11.46
C GLY A 134 4.82 0.78 -10.07
N ALA A 135 5.22 -0.06 -9.12
CA ALA A 135 5.55 0.38 -7.76
C ALA A 135 6.72 1.39 -7.74
N LEU A 136 7.77 1.13 -8.55
CA LEU A 136 8.91 2.04 -8.70
C LEU A 136 8.46 3.39 -9.26
N LYS A 137 7.64 3.37 -10.31
CA LYS A 137 7.18 4.58 -10.99
C LYS A 137 6.23 5.41 -10.13
N VAL A 138 5.36 4.77 -9.35
CA VAL A 138 4.50 5.46 -8.38
C VAL A 138 5.35 6.10 -7.28
N ALA A 139 6.32 5.37 -6.72
CA ALA A 139 7.21 5.92 -5.69
C ALA A 139 8.01 7.12 -6.21
N GLU A 140 8.51 7.07 -7.45
CA GLU A 140 9.19 8.19 -8.11
C GLU A 140 8.27 9.41 -8.26
N ALA A 141 7.06 9.21 -8.79
CA ALA A 141 6.12 10.29 -9.08
C ALA A 141 5.63 11.03 -7.82
N PHE A 142 5.42 10.31 -6.72
CA PHE A 142 4.93 10.88 -5.46
C PHE A 142 6.03 11.17 -4.43
N SER A 143 7.32 11.02 -4.80
CA SER A 143 8.44 11.20 -3.87
C SER A 143 8.44 12.56 -3.16
N LYS A 144 8.14 13.65 -3.87
CA LYS A 144 8.06 15.01 -3.31
C LYS A 144 6.91 15.17 -2.32
N ASN A 145 5.73 14.59 -2.61
CA ASN A 145 4.57 14.64 -1.72
C ASN A 145 4.91 13.97 -0.38
N ILE A 146 5.64 12.84 -0.44
CA ILE A 146 6.04 12.08 0.74
C ILE A 146 7.16 12.79 1.49
N ALA A 147 8.18 13.29 0.80
CA ALA A 147 9.29 14.01 1.44
C ALA A 147 8.83 15.29 2.16
N ASN A 148 7.73 15.90 1.73
CA ASN A 148 7.15 17.11 2.33
C ASN A 148 6.12 16.80 3.43
N SER A 149 5.85 15.54 3.77
CA SER A 149 4.91 15.14 4.83
C SER A 149 5.61 14.97 6.19
N GLU A 150 4.84 14.63 7.23
CA GLU A 150 5.36 14.37 8.57
C GLU A 150 5.91 12.95 8.71
N ASP A 151 5.15 11.93 8.32
CA ASP A 151 5.52 10.52 8.53
C ASP A 151 6.54 9.99 7.53
N LYS A 152 6.55 10.54 6.30
CA LYS A 152 7.53 10.25 5.24
C LYS A 152 7.75 8.76 4.99
N LYS A 153 6.66 8.00 4.76
CA LYS A 153 6.74 6.54 4.62
C LYS A 153 6.33 6.05 3.25
N ILE A 154 7.09 5.11 2.71
CA ILE A 154 6.74 4.29 1.54
C ILE A 154 6.77 2.84 1.94
N VAL A 155 5.69 2.12 1.66
CA VAL A 155 5.57 0.69 1.89
C VAL A 155 5.27 -0.01 0.58
N ALA A 156 5.98 -1.09 0.29
CA ALA A 156 5.66 -1.95 -0.84
C ALA A 156 5.28 -3.35 -0.35
N ILE A 157 4.10 -3.83 -0.76
CA ILE A 157 3.63 -5.18 -0.43
C ILE A 157 4.37 -6.18 -1.31
N SER A 158 5.38 -6.80 -0.71
CA SER A 158 6.22 -7.81 -1.34
C SER A 158 5.71 -9.23 -1.02
N SER A 159 6.62 -10.19 -0.99
CA SER A 159 6.35 -11.58 -0.64
C SER A 159 7.65 -12.28 -0.28
N VAL A 160 7.61 -13.25 0.63
CA VAL A 160 8.73 -14.16 0.88
C VAL A 160 9.17 -14.88 -0.41
N ALA A 161 8.29 -15.02 -1.40
CA ALA A 161 8.64 -15.55 -2.72
C ALA A 161 9.70 -14.72 -3.46
N GLY A 162 9.89 -13.44 -3.10
CA GLY A 162 10.94 -12.57 -3.63
C GLY A 162 12.29 -12.66 -2.91
N SER A 163 12.39 -13.46 -1.86
CA SER A 163 13.64 -13.68 -1.12
C SER A 163 14.48 -14.78 -1.81
N ILE A 164 15.63 -14.40 -2.33
CA ILE A 164 16.57 -15.35 -2.94
C ILE A 164 17.18 -16.27 -1.87
N SER A 165 17.54 -15.71 -0.72
CA SER A 165 18.14 -16.47 0.38
C SER A 165 17.18 -17.46 1.04
N SER A 166 15.89 -17.21 1.00
CA SER A 166 14.86 -18.13 1.53
C SER A 166 14.48 -19.25 0.56
N MET A 167 14.98 -19.23 -0.68
CA MET A 167 14.61 -20.20 -1.71
C MET A 167 15.36 -21.52 -1.53
N GLY A 168 14.80 -22.44 -0.74
CA GLY A 168 15.37 -23.78 -0.54
C GLY A 168 14.90 -24.84 -1.53
N ARG A 169 13.96 -24.52 -2.44
CA ARG A 169 13.40 -25.40 -3.47
C ARG A 169 12.89 -24.58 -4.67
N PRO A 170 12.76 -25.18 -5.87
CA PRO A 170 12.21 -24.47 -7.02
C PRO A 170 10.84 -23.90 -6.74
N SER A 171 10.63 -22.64 -7.14
CA SER A 171 9.33 -21.99 -7.03
C SER A 171 8.33 -22.60 -8.01
N SER A 172 7.10 -22.83 -7.56
CA SER A 172 5.99 -23.20 -8.44
C SER A 172 5.43 -21.99 -9.22
N LEU A 173 5.89 -20.79 -8.89
CA LEU A 173 5.51 -19.50 -9.49
C LEU A 173 6.77 -18.67 -9.77
N PRO A 174 7.66 -19.12 -10.67
CA PRO A 174 8.97 -18.47 -10.86
C PRO A 174 8.85 -17.03 -11.34
N ILE A 175 7.87 -16.70 -12.20
CA ILE A 175 7.68 -15.32 -12.69
C ILE A 175 7.24 -14.42 -11.52
N LEU A 176 6.35 -14.87 -10.64
CA LEU A 176 5.98 -14.14 -9.44
C LEU A 176 7.22 -13.90 -8.55
N SER A 177 8.02 -14.95 -8.30
CA SER A 177 9.24 -14.84 -7.49
C SER A 177 10.21 -13.81 -8.06
N ILE A 178 10.47 -13.86 -9.36
CA ILE A 178 11.32 -12.89 -10.07
C ILE A 178 10.75 -11.47 -9.94
N SER A 179 9.44 -11.31 -10.13
CA SER A 179 8.81 -9.98 -10.04
C SER A 179 8.87 -9.38 -8.63
N LYS A 180 8.77 -10.21 -7.58
CA LYS A 180 8.88 -9.76 -6.19
C LYS A 180 10.33 -9.50 -5.79
N ALA A 181 11.30 -10.26 -6.32
CA ALA A 181 12.72 -9.94 -6.17
C ALA A 181 13.08 -8.62 -6.87
N ALA A 182 12.53 -8.39 -8.07
CA ALA A 182 12.68 -7.11 -8.78
C ALA A 182 12.06 -5.93 -8.00
N LEU A 183 10.88 -6.12 -7.40
CA LEU A 183 10.27 -5.13 -6.49
C LEU A 183 11.18 -4.86 -5.28
N ASN A 184 11.73 -5.89 -4.68
CA ASN A 184 12.65 -5.77 -3.56
C ASN A 184 13.86 -4.90 -3.92
N MET A 185 14.51 -5.16 -5.06
CA MET A 185 15.64 -4.35 -5.56
C MET A 185 15.22 -2.92 -5.87
N ALA A 186 14.07 -2.73 -6.53
CA ALA A 186 13.56 -1.40 -6.87
C ALA A 186 13.32 -0.55 -5.61
N MET A 187 12.65 -1.09 -4.60
CA MET A 187 12.35 -0.33 -3.37
C MET A 187 13.61 -0.13 -2.51
N LYS A 188 14.57 -1.05 -2.52
CA LYS A 188 15.88 -0.81 -1.89
C LYS A 188 16.60 0.37 -2.53
N THR A 189 16.50 0.50 -3.85
CA THR A 189 17.04 1.66 -4.59
C THR A 189 16.34 2.96 -4.21
N VAL A 190 14.99 2.95 -4.10
CA VAL A 190 14.20 4.10 -3.64
C VAL A 190 14.60 4.49 -2.21
N ALA A 191 14.76 3.51 -1.31
CA ALA A 191 15.19 3.73 0.07
C ALA A 191 16.52 4.48 0.18
N LEU A 192 17.50 4.08 -0.65
CA LEU A 192 18.79 4.75 -0.70
C LEU A 192 18.71 6.15 -1.32
N ARG A 193 17.88 6.31 -2.35
CA ARG A 193 17.70 7.58 -3.07
C ARG A 193 17.06 8.67 -2.20
N LEU A 194 16.08 8.29 -1.38
CA LEU A 194 15.28 9.24 -0.57
C LEU A 194 15.75 9.32 0.90
N LYS A 195 16.88 8.68 1.23
CA LYS A 195 17.42 8.62 2.59
C LYS A 195 17.66 10.01 3.20
N ASP A 196 18.31 10.88 2.43
CA ASP A 196 18.69 12.22 2.89
C ASP A 196 17.49 13.17 3.01
N GLU A 197 16.35 12.81 2.40
CA GLU A 197 15.07 13.49 2.55
C GLU A 197 14.27 13.00 3.77
N GLY A 198 14.82 12.04 4.50
CA GLY A 198 14.21 11.45 5.71
C GLY A 198 13.09 10.46 5.43
N VAL A 199 12.91 10.01 4.17
CA VAL A 199 11.86 9.05 3.82
C VAL A 199 12.26 7.64 4.26
N THR A 200 11.36 6.97 4.98
CA THR A 200 11.48 5.55 5.36
C THR A 200 10.78 4.67 4.33
N VAL A 201 11.51 3.79 3.68
CA VAL A 201 10.96 2.83 2.72
C VAL A 201 11.10 1.43 3.29
N ILE A 202 10.00 0.70 3.43
CA ILE A 202 10.02 -0.72 3.86
C ILE A 202 9.32 -1.60 2.84
N LEU A 203 9.81 -2.83 2.75
CA LEU A 203 9.14 -3.90 2.01
C LEU A 203 8.49 -4.83 3.00
N LEU A 204 7.25 -5.23 2.74
CA LEU A 204 6.45 -5.95 3.72
C LEU A 204 5.89 -7.25 3.11
N ASN A 205 6.25 -8.38 3.72
CA ASN A 205 5.60 -9.65 3.43
C ASN A 205 4.32 -9.77 4.23
N PRO A 206 3.14 -9.88 3.60
CA PRO A 206 1.86 -9.93 4.29
C PRO A 206 1.60 -11.26 5.01
N GLY A 207 2.43 -12.27 4.78
CA GLY A 207 2.09 -13.65 5.14
C GLY A 207 1.03 -14.24 4.21
N ALA A 208 0.33 -15.25 4.67
CA ALA A 208 -0.74 -15.88 3.92
C ALA A 208 -2.10 -15.26 4.25
N VAL A 209 -2.46 -14.23 3.51
CA VAL A 209 -3.75 -13.55 3.63
C VAL A 209 -4.72 -14.13 2.60
N ASP A 210 -5.91 -14.58 3.04
CA ASP A 210 -6.92 -15.16 2.15
C ASP A 210 -7.48 -14.13 1.18
N THR A 211 -6.85 -14.03 0.04
CA THR A 211 -7.21 -13.14 -1.06
C THR A 211 -7.30 -13.92 -2.36
N ARG A 212 -7.94 -13.34 -3.35
CA ARG A 212 -7.93 -13.89 -4.71
C ARG A 212 -6.52 -14.23 -5.21
N ALA A 213 -5.54 -13.35 -4.94
CA ALA A 213 -4.16 -13.55 -5.34
C ALA A 213 -3.53 -14.80 -4.69
N LEU A 214 -3.81 -15.05 -3.40
CA LEU A 214 -3.35 -16.26 -2.73
C LEU A 214 -4.04 -17.51 -3.27
N ARG A 215 -5.35 -17.47 -3.50
CA ARG A 215 -6.11 -18.59 -4.08
C ARG A 215 -5.60 -18.98 -5.47
N GLN A 216 -5.26 -17.98 -6.30
CA GLN A 216 -4.59 -18.21 -7.58
C GLN A 216 -3.20 -18.87 -7.42
N ALA A 217 -2.42 -18.42 -6.44
CA ALA A 217 -1.13 -19.06 -6.15
C ALA A 217 -1.25 -20.52 -5.71
N PHE A 218 -2.39 -20.87 -5.10
CA PHE A 218 -2.73 -22.27 -4.77
C PHE A 218 -3.34 -23.06 -5.94
N GLY A 219 -3.52 -22.46 -7.11
CA GLY A 219 -3.84 -23.15 -8.35
C GLY A 219 -5.25 -22.91 -8.92
N LEU A 220 -6.05 -22.02 -8.31
CA LEU A 220 -7.33 -21.63 -8.88
C LEU A 220 -7.11 -20.75 -10.12
N SER A 221 -7.97 -20.88 -11.11
CA SER A 221 -8.09 -19.88 -12.18
C SER A 221 -8.56 -18.53 -11.62
N LEU A 222 -8.46 -17.47 -12.40
CA LEU A 222 -8.92 -16.13 -11.99
C LEU A 222 -10.40 -16.15 -11.59
N GLU A 223 -11.24 -16.79 -12.40
CA GLU A 223 -12.68 -16.88 -12.19
C GLU A 223 -13.03 -17.70 -10.93
N GLU A 224 -12.39 -18.84 -10.73
CA GLU A 224 -12.58 -19.67 -9.54
C GLU A 224 -12.12 -18.95 -8.27
N ALA A 225 -10.96 -18.29 -8.31
CA ALA A 225 -10.42 -17.56 -7.17
C ALA A 225 -11.27 -16.35 -6.77
N GLU A 226 -11.99 -15.76 -7.73
CA GLU A 226 -12.92 -14.66 -7.47
C GLU A 226 -14.21 -15.14 -6.79
N LYS A 227 -14.74 -16.29 -7.20
CA LYS A 227 -15.98 -16.87 -6.68
C LYS A 227 -15.80 -17.66 -5.38
N ALA A 228 -14.58 -18.08 -5.05
CA ALA A 228 -14.32 -18.89 -3.87
C ALA A 228 -14.49 -18.09 -2.57
N THR A 229 -15.36 -18.55 -1.67
CA THR A 229 -15.62 -17.91 -0.36
C THR A 229 -14.95 -18.62 0.80
N ASN A 230 -14.71 -19.93 0.71
CA ASN A 230 -14.09 -20.74 1.78
C ASN A 230 -13.12 -21.73 1.15
N PHE A 231 -11.99 -21.21 0.66
CA PHE A 231 -11.00 -22.04 0.00
C PHE A 231 -10.23 -22.89 1.02
N ASP A 232 -10.17 -24.21 0.77
CA ASP A 232 -9.36 -25.12 1.58
C ASP A 232 -7.88 -25.04 1.19
N TYR A 233 -7.10 -24.42 2.03
CA TYR A 233 -5.65 -24.32 1.88
C TYR A 233 -4.88 -25.56 2.33
N LYS A 234 -5.56 -26.69 2.53
CA LYS A 234 -4.96 -27.99 2.93
C LYS A 234 -4.12 -27.88 4.21
N GLY A 235 -4.68 -27.19 5.20
CA GLY A 235 -4.02 -26.98 6.48
C GLY A 235 -2.92 -25.90 6.48
N TYR A 236 -2.71 -25.18 5.36
CA TYR A 236 -1.81 -24.04 5.35
C TYR A 236 -2.46 -22.88 6.12
N PRO A 237 -1.81 -22.35 7.16
CA PRO A 237 -2.42 -21.33 8.01
C PRO A 237 -2.57 -20.02 7.23
N THR A 238 -3.82 -19.54 7.15
CA THR A 238 -4.17 -18.26 6.54
C THR A 238 -4.92 -17.38 7.52
N VAL A 239 -4.92 -16.09 7.26
CA VAL A 239 -5.72 -15.10 8.00
C VAL A 239 -6.64 -14.36 7.04
N SER A 240 -7.70 -13.74 7.57
CA SER A 240 -8.58 -12.87 6.79
C SER A 240 -7.81 -11.62 6.31
N PRO A 241 -8.29 -10.93 5.26
CA PRO A 241 -7.74 -9.63 4.85
C PRO A 241 -7.71 -8.63 6.00
N GLU A 242 -8.76 -8.56 6.81
CA GLU A 242 -8.88 -7.69 7.98
C GLU A 242 -7.72 -7.90 8.97
N GLU A 243 -7.53 -9.13 9.42
CA GLU A 243 -6.47 -9.45 10.37
C GLU A 243 -5.07 -9.29 9.76
N GLY A 244 -4.90 -9.68 8.49
CA GLY A 244 -3.63 -9.53 7.78
C GLY A 244 -3.23 -8.06 7.62
N VAL A 245 -4.16 -7.19 7.26
CA VAL A 245 -3.91 -5.76 7.11
C VAL A 245 -3.69 -5.10 8.47
N ARG A 246 -4.46 -5.45 9.50
CA ARG A 246 -4.25 -4.95 10.85
C ARG A 246 -2.81 -5.18 11.32
N ARG A 247 -2.28 -6.41 11.17
CA ARG A 247 -0.88 -6.74 11.52
C ARG A 247 0.11 -5.90 10.73
N MET A 248 -0.14 -5.71 9.44
CA MET A 248 0.74 -4.89 8.59
C MET A 248 0.71 -3.42 9.02
N ILE A 249 -0.45 -2.86 9.37
CA ILE A 249 -0.56 -1.49 9.87
C ILE A 249 0.26 -1.32 11.15
N ASP A 250 0.20 -2.28 12.08
CA ASP A 250 1.02 -2.25 13.31
C ASP A 250 2.52 -2.15 12.98
N VAL A 251 3.00 -2.89 11.98
CA VAL A 251 4.40 -2.82 11.53
C VAL A 251 4.71 -1.47 10.86
N ILE A 252 3.81 -0.98 10.00
CA ILE A 252 3.97 0.30 9.26
C ILE A 252 4.04 1.48 10.23
N GLU A 253 3.18 1.52 11.23
CA GLU A 253 3.13 2.61 12.22
C GLU A 253 4.41 2.67 13.04
N ASN A 254 4.96 1.52 13.43
CA ASN A 254 6.19 1.42 14.22
C ASN A 254 7.48 1.54 13.39
N ALA A 255 7.40 1.48 12.05
CA ALA A 255 8.56 1.59 11.18
C ALA A 255 9.19 2.98 11.27
N ASN A 256 10.52 3.01 11.30
CA ASN A 256 11.32 4.25 11.40
C ASN A 256 12.60 4.16 10.56
N GLN A 257 13.40 5.23 10.56
CA GLN A 257 14.61 5.35 9.73
C GLN A 257 15.66 4.24 9.94
N SER A 258 15.70 3.57 11.09
CA SER A 258 16.62 2.46 11.30
C SER A 258 16.27 1.23 10.45
N GLN A 259 15.02 1.14 10.00
CA GLN A 259 14.49 0.07 9.15
C GLN A 259 14.41 0.49 7.67
N ASN A 260 14.96 1.68 7.30
CA ASN A 260 14.92 2.14 5.93
C ASN A 260 15.60 1.16 4.96
N GLY A 261 14.85 0.68 4.00
CA GLY A 261 15.29 -0.33 3.03
C GLY A 261 15.32 -1.75 3.60
N SER A 262 14.64 -2.07 4.70
CA SER A 262 14.49 -3.43 5.22
C SER A 262 13.33 -4.17 4.56
N PHE A 263 13.47 -5.49 4.49
CA PHE A 263 12.41 -6.41 4.11
C PHE A 263 11.86 -7.07 5.38
N LEU A 264 10.61 -6.72 5.73
CA LEU A 264 9.98 -7.11 6.98
C LEU A 264 8.85 -8.12 6.74
N ASN A 265 8.63 -8.98 7.71
CA ASN A 265 7.46 -9.84 7.77
C ASN A 265 6.30 -9.10 8.48
N HIS A 266 5.07 -9.60 8.30
CA HIS A 266 3.85 -9.05 8.93
C HIS A 266 3.89 -9.03 10.48
N ASP A 267 4.85 -9.67 11.11
CA ASP A 267 5.11 -9.64 12.56
C ASP A 267 6.28 -8.70 12.94
N GLY A 268 6.77 -7.91 11.99
CA GLY A 268 7.86 -6.95 12.17
C GLY A 268 9.27 -7.52 12.14
N LYS A 269 9.43 -8.83 12.03
CA LYS A 269 10.77 -9.45 11.93
C LYS A 269 11.38 -9.19 10.56
N GLU A 270 12.67 -8.96 10.53
CA GLU A 270 13.41 -8.81 9.27
C GLU A 270 13.53 -10.16 8.55
N LEU A 271 13.29 -10.12 7.24
CA LEU A 271 13.44 -11.25 6.34
C LEU A 271 14.74 -11.11 5.54
N PRO A 272 15.40 -12.23 5.21
CA PRO A 272 16.54 -12.19 4.32
C PRO A 272 16.11 -11.90 2.87
N TRP A 273 17.04 -11.32 2.12
CA TRP A 273 16.86 -11.00 0.69
C TRP A 273 16.88 -12.20 -0.23
#